data_0a815364e585fe8982265aa891bb5a0e
#
_entry.id   0a815364e585fe8982265aa891bb5a0e
#
_cell.length_a   1.000
_cell.length_b   1.000
_cell.length_c   1.000
_cell.angle_alpha   90.00
_cell.angle_beta   90.00
_cell.angle_gamma   90.00
#
_symmetry.space_group_name_H-M   'P 1'
#
loop_
_entity.id
_entity.type
_entity.pdbx_description
1 polymer ?
#
loop_
_entity_poly.entity_id
_entity_poly.type
_entity_poly.pdbx_seq_one_letter_code
_entity_poly.pdbx_strand_id
1 'polypeptide(L)'
;MSLVGDTPAPIDPQVQAAADQALDQLNEHTLKTVHWHFSEDTGSPFWLEKKAELNFDPLKDVQSFDDLKKFPLFEDEWLRGGPIRRWVPKGHAEKPVYVFETGGTTGIPKSRMVIEDHWKDYELFSDTLPDEYFPKGANWLMLGPSGPRRLRLAVEHLAQHRGGICFCIDLDPRWVVKLIKKGWMDHLEEYKKHCIDQAVTILTAGHDVQCMFATPKLLESLGDALEEKGTSLAEVGIKGIFSGGTEFTPQWTRFAVEELLGGPPEEGGVFMTPTYGNTLMGLACSKPISAADGYKISYYAPQPRAVTEVVQFDDYNVKVGYGETGRVKLYTLTDEFFVPGFMERDEGEREQPFETYPWDGVSGVRPFHELASATTVGVY
;
A
#
# COMPACT_ATOMS: atom_id res chain seq x y z
N MET A 1 -6.21 -1.01 36.43
CA MET A 1 -5.17 0.03 36.42
C MET A 1 -5.33 0.71 35.09
N SER A 2 -5.98 1.87 35.03
CA SER A 2 -6.21 2.63 33.79
C SER A 2 -4.85 3.14 33.28
N LEU A 3 -4.41 2.66 32.16
CA LEU A 3 -3.31 3.27 31.42
C LEU A 3 -3.83 4.63 30.92
N VAL A 4 -3.47 5.68 31.62
CA VAL A 4 -3.61 7.05 31.13
C VAL A 4 -2.73 7.12 29.90
N GLY A 5 -3.33 7.14 28.71
CA GLY A 5 -2.62 7.37 27.48
C GLY A 5 -1.92 8.73 27.58
N ASP A 6 -0.63 8.75 27.35
CA ASP A 6 0.14 9.98 27.28
C ASP A 6 -0.53 10.90 26.24
N THR A 7 -0.85 12.12 26.65
CA THR A 7 -1.34 13.13 25.71
C THR A 7 -0.26 13.33 24.64
N PRO A 8 -0.61 13.22 23.34
CA PRO A 8 0.40 13.38 22.28
C PRO A 8 1.13 14.70 22.43
N ALA A 9 2.44 14.70 22.18
CA ALA A 9 3.23 15.91 22.22
C ALA A 9 2.65 16.97 21.25
N PRO A 10 2.74 18.26 21.56
CA PRO A 10 2.31 19.30 20.62
C PRO A 10 3.09 19.21 19.32
N ILE A 11 2.39 19.41 18.19
CA ILE A 11 3.02 19.42 16.86
C ILE A 11 3.99 20.61 16.79
N ASP A 12 5.17 20.35 16.23
CA ASP A 12 6.15 21.42 15.97
C ASP A 12 5.51 22.52 15.09
N PRO A 13 5.68 23.82 15.41
CA PRO A 13 5.09 24.91 14.65
C PRO A 13 5.47 24.93 13.16
N GLN A 14 6.67 24.45 12.79
CA GLN A 14 7.08 24.37 11.38
C GLN A 14 6.34 23.23 10.66
N VAL A 15 6.18 22.09 11.33
CA VAL A 15 5.37 20.96 10.82
C VAL A 15 3.91 21.38 10.69
N GLN A 16 3.36 22.16 11.66
CA GLN A 16 1.99 22.66 11.58
C GLN A 16 1.82 23.60 10.38
N ALA A 17 2.72 24.52 10.15
CA ALA A 17 2.66 25.42 8.99
C ALA A 17 2.74 24.65 7.65
N ALA A 18 3.58 23.61 7.58
CA ALA A 18 3.64 22.74 6.42
C ALA A 18 2.35 21.92 6.25
N ALA A 19 1.72 21.49 7.34
CA ALA A 19 0.45 20.77 7.31
C ALA A 19 -0.71 21.67 6.80
N ASP A 20 -0.75 22.92 7.22
CA ASP A 20 -1.73 23.89 6.73
C ASP A 20 -1.56 24.11 5.21
N GLN A 21 -0.32 24.27 4.73
CA GLN A 21 -0.03 24.36 3.29
C GLN A 21 -0.41 23.08 2.53
N ALA A 22 -0.14 21.90 3.10
CA ALA A 22 -0.52 20.62 2.50
C ALA A 22 -2.04 20.47 2.40
N LEU A 23 -2.79 20.98 3.38
CA LEU A 23 -4.26 21.00 3.35
C LEU A 23 -4.79 21.91 2.23
N ASP A 24 -4.19 23.10 2.02
CA ASP A 24 -4.57 23.98 0.93
C ASP A 24 -4.33 23.32 -0.44
N GLN A 25 -3.19 22.64 -0.60
CA GLN A 25 -2.88 21.87 -1.81
C GLN A 25 -3.86 20.71 -2.02
N LEU A 26 -4.24 20.03 -0.93
CA LEU A 26 -5.24 18.95 -0.98
C LEU A 26 -6.61 19.49 -1.42
N ASN A 27 -7.04 20.64 -0.90
CA ASN A 27 -8.31 21.28 -1.28
C ASN A 27 -8.30 21.63 -2.77
N GLU A 28 -7.25 22.28 -3.26
CA GLU A 28 -7.12 22.63 -4.68
C GLU A 28 -7.13 21.40 -5.59
N HIS A 29 -6.37 20.35 -5.18
CA HIS A 29 -6.31 19.08 -5.92
C HIS A 29 -7.67 18.38 -5.95
N THR A 30 -8.39 18.39 -4.83
CA THR A 30 -9.74 17.81 -4.74
C THR A 30 -10.69 18.46 -5.72
N LEU A 31 -10.70 19.79 -5.79
CA LEU A 31 -11.55 20.52 -6.73
C LEU A 31 -11.24 20.14 -8.19
N LYS A 32 -9.96 20.07 -8.54
CA LYS A 32 -9.52 19.67 -9.89
C LYS A 32 -9.97 18.24 -10.22
N THR A 33 -9.81 17.30 -9.27
CA THR A 33 -10.17 15.91 -9.45
C THR A 33 -11.67 15.71 -9.56
N VAL A 34 -12.46 16.36 -8.71
CA VAL A 34 -13.93 16.33 -8.80
C VAL A 34 -14.39 16.92 -10.13
N HIS A 35 -13.83 18.06 -10.53
CA HIS A 35 -14.17 18.66 -11.82
C HIS A 35 -13.85 17.71 -12.98
N TRP A 36 -12.70 17.04 -12.95
CA TRP A 36 -12.30 16.07 -13.96
C TRP A 36 -13.28 14.91 -14.08
N HIS A 37 -13.66 14.30 -12.95
CA HIS A 37 -14.51 13.10 -12.94
C HIS A 37 -16.00 13.36 -13.20
N PHE A 38 -16.48 14.59 -12.98
CA PHE A 38 -17.89 14.97 -13.13
C PHE A 38 -18.18 15.89 -14.32
N SER A 39 -17.17 16.26 -15.11
CA SER A 39 -17.34 16.96 -16.38
C SER A 39 -17.70 16.00 -17.50
N GLU A 40 -18.62 16.41 -18.37
CA GLU A 40 -19.11 15.57 -19.47
C GLU A 40 -18.01 15.14 -20.46
N ASP A 41 -16.97 15.96 -20.62
CA ASP A 41 -15.89 15.75 -21.58
C ASP A 41 -14.79 14.81 -21.03
N THR A 42 -14.57 14.77 -19.73
CA THR A 42 -13.43 14.08 -19.12
C THR A 42 -13.84 12.95 -18.20
N GLY A 43 -15.02 13.00 -17.59
CA GLY A 43 -15.46 12.10 -16.55
C GLY A 43 -15.60 10.63 -16.98
N SER A 44 -15.45 9.73 -16.05
CA SER A 44 -15.72 8.31 -16.33
C SER A 44 -17.23 8.07 -16.49
N PRO A 45 -17.65 7.18 -17.40
CA PRO A 45 -19.05 6.84 -17.54
C PRO A 45 -19.73 6.46 -16.23
N PHE A 46 -19.02 5.75 -15.33
CA PHE A 46 -19.52 5.39 -14.02
C PHE A 46 -19.89 6.62 -13.15
N TRP A 47 -19.00 7.59 -13.02
CA TRP A 47 -19.28 8.77 -12.19
C TRP A 47 -20.27 9.72 -12.82
N LEU A 48 -20.31 9.81 -14.14
CA LEU A 48 -21.32 10.59 -14.86
C LEU A 48 -22.73 10.00 -14.68
N GLU A 49 -22.86 8.67 -14.66
CA GLU A 49 -24.11 7.98 -14.35
C GLU A 49 -24.49 8.18 -12.87
N LYS A 50 -23.55 7.97 -11.96
CA LYS A 50 -23.75 8.15 -10.51
C LYS A 50 -24.13 9.58 -10.14
N LYS A 51 -23.69 10.58 -10.88
CA LYS A 51 -24.08 11.99 -10.66
C LYS A 51 -25.58 12.18 -10.56
N ALA A 52 -26.35 11.44 -11.35
CA ALA A 52 -27.82 11.54 -11.36
C ALA A 52 -28.48 10.98 -10.07
N GLU A 53 -27.76 10.17 -9.31
CA GLU A 53 -28.24 9.60 -8.04
C GLU A 53 -27.87 10.46 -6.82
N LEU A 54 -26.96 11.45 -6.99
CA LEU A 54 -26.56 12.35 -5.93
C LEU A 54 -27.64 13.41 -5.65
N ASN A 55 -27.80 13.78 -4.40
CA ASN A 55 -28.73 14.84 -3.97
C ASN A 55 -28.07 16.25 -3.96
N PHE A 56 -26.89 16.38 -4.57
CA PHE A 56 -26.11 17.62 -4.70
C PHE A 56 -25.39 17.64 -6.06
N ASP A 57 -24.92 18.81 -6.48
CA ASP A 57 -24.10 18.95 -7.70
C ASP A 57 -22.62 18.97 -7.36
N PRO A 58 -21.84 17.89 -7.66
CA PRO A 58 -20.42 17.85 -7.32
C PRO A 58 -19.60 19.03 -7.82
N LEU A 59 -19.95 19.57 -8.98
CA LEU A 59 -19.24 20.71 -9.60
C LEU A 59 -19.47 22.05 -8.90
N LYS A 60 -20.55 22.16 -8.09
CA LYS A 60 -20.91 23.39 -7.37
C LYS A 60 -20.72 23.28 -5.88
N ASP A 61 -21.07 22.11 -5.32
CA ASP A 61 -21.26 21.93 -3.89
C ASP A 61 -20.01 21.39 -3.19
N VAL A 62 -19.00 20.89 -3.97
CA VAL A 62 -17.69 20.53 -3.43
C VAL A 62 -16.76 21.73 -3.57
N GLN A 63 -16.33 22.26 -2.42
CA GLN A 63 -15.44 23.43 -2.34
C GLN A 63 -14.13 23.13 -1.61
N SER A 64 -14.04 21.96 -0.96
CA SER A 64 -12.88 21.50 -0.19
C SER A 64 -12.82 19.99 -0.12
N PHE A 65 -11.74 19.44 0.41
CA PHE A 65 -11.61 18.01 0.69
C PHE A 65 -12.68 17.53 1.69
N ASP A 66 -13.00 18.34 2.70
CA ASP A 66 -14.01 17.98 3.70
C ASP A 66 -15.41 17.77 3.10
N ASP A 67 -15.69 18.40 1.96
CA ASP A 67 -16.97 18.23 1.26
C ASP A 67 -17.13 16.83 0.61
N LEU A 68 -16.06 16.05 0.51
CA LEU A 68 -16.14 14.68 -0.01
C LEU A 68 -17.03 13.78 0.88
N LYS A 69 -17.24 14.13 2.14
CA LYS A 69 -18.20 13.47 3.03
C LYS A 69 -19.65 13.56 2.57
N LYS A 70 -19.98 14.46 1.62
CA LYS A 70 -21.30 14.54 0.98
C LYS A 70 -21.58 13.36 0.05
N PHE A 71 -20.52 12.73 -0.47
CA PHE A 71 -20.64 11.52 -1.28
C PHE A 71 -21.01 10.33 -0.41
N PRO A 72 -21.78 9.36 -0.93
CA PRO A 72 -21.87 8.04 -0.31
C PRO A 72 -20.49 7.39 -0.27
N LEU A 73 -20.27 6.53 0.71
CA LEU A 73 -19.06 5.71 0.74
C LEU A 73 -18.94 4.89 -0.54
N PHE A 74 -17.73 4.83 -1.06
CA PHE A 74 -17.43 3.98 -2.22
C PHE A 74 -17.59 2.50 -1.84
N GLU A 75 -18.31 1.76 -2.66
CA GLU A 75 -18.48 0.32 -2.48
C GLU A 75 -17.56 -0.44 -3.42
N ASP A 76 -16.60 -1.16 -2.89
CA ASP A 76 -15.66 -1.93 -3.70
C ASP A 76 -16.34 -3.07 -4.48
N GLU A 77 -17.58 -3.44 -4.12
CA GLU A 77 -18.43 -4.34 -4.88
C GLU A 77 -18.80 -3.79 -6.28
N TRP A 78 -18.79 -2.48 -6.47
CA TRP A 78 -18.99 -1.87 -7.79
C TRP A 78 -17.91 -2.25 -8.81
N LEU A 79 -16.77 -2.72 -8.32
CA LEU A 79 -15.65 -3.18 -9.16
C LEU A 79 -15.81 -4.65 -9.62
N ARG A 80 -16.86 -5.35 -9.21
CA ARG A 80 -17.10 -6.71 -9.67
C ARG A 80 -17.75 -6.73 -11.04
N GLY A 81 -17.19 -7.56 -11.93
CA GLY A 81 -17.71 -7.75 -13.28
C GLY A 81 -17.53 -6.55 -14.20
N GLY A 82 -18.17 -6.64 -15.38
CA GLY A 82 -18.03 -5.64 -16.44
C GLY A 82 -19.24 -4.72 -16.60
N PRO A 83 -19.15 -3.83 -17.58
CA PRO A 83 -17.98 -3.58 -18.42
C PRO A 83 -16.91 -2.76 -17.71
N ILE A 84 -15.66 -3.19 -17.77
CA ILE A 84 -14.54 -2.51 -17.11
C ILE A 84 -14.30 -1.08 -17.65
N ARG A 85 -14.64 -0.85 -18.93
CA ARG A 85 -14.47 0.47 -19.58
C ARG A 85 -15.35 1.57 -18.99
N ARG A 86 -16.38 1.25 -18.19
CA ARG A 86 -17.18 2.25 -17.48
C ARG A 86 -16.34 3.09 -16.47
N TRP A 87 -15.21 2.55 -16.07
CA TRP A 87 -14.29 3.19 -15.14
C TRP A 87 -13.24 4.09 -15.83
N VAL A 88 -13.07 3.95 -17.17
CA VAL A 88 -12.07 4.73 -17.92
C VAL A 88 -12.62 6.14 -18.16
N PRO A 89 -11.95 7.18 -17.62
CA PRO A 89 -12.34 8.56 -17.89
C PRO A 89 -12.31 8.87 -19.38
N LYS A 90 -13.29 9.59 -19.88
CA LYS A 90 -13.36 10.01 -21.30
C LYS A 90 -12.10 10.76 -21.73
N GLY A 91 -11.55 11.60 -20.83
CA GLY A 91 -10.30 12.31 -21.08
C GLY A 91 -9.07 11.40 -21.24
N HIS A 92 -9.20 10.11 -20.93
CA HIS A 92 -8.15 9.09 -21.11
C HIS A 92 -8.56 7.96 -22.06
N ALA A 93 -9.62 8.11 -22.84
CA ALA A 93 -10.18 7.04 -23.68
C ALA A 93 -9.18 6.39 -24.64
N GLU A 94 -8.21 7.17 -25.13
CA GLU A 94 -7.19 6.73 -26.11
C GLU A 94 -5.92 6.13 -25.45
N LYS A 95 -5.80 6.23 -24.11
CA LYS A 95 -4.64 5.70 -23.42
C LYS A 95 -4.70 4.17 -23.27
N PRO A 96 -3.54 3.47 -23.27
CA PRO A 96 -3.47 2.06 -22.89
C PRO A 96 -3.99 1.85 -21.47
N VAL A 97 -4.75 0.79 -21.26
CA VAL A 97 -5.37 0.47 -19.96
C VAL A 97 -4.92 -0.89 -19.49
N TYR A 98 -4.47 -0.95 -18.25
CA TYR A 98 -4.21 -2.19 -17.52
C TYR A 98 -5.41 -2.53 -16.64
N VAL A 99 -5.61 -3.83 -16.39
CA VAL A 99 -6.63 -4.31 -15.45
C VAL A 99 -5.95 -5.09 -14.35
N PHE A 100 -6.13 -4.63 -13.13
CA PHE A 100 -5.66 -5.31 -11.93
C PHE A 100 -6.84 -5.92 -11.18
N GLU A 101 -6.63 -7.12 -10.65
CA GLU A 101 -7.67 -7.87 -9.97
C GLU A 101 -7.29 -8.24 -8.55
N THR A 102 -8.26 -8.25 -7.66
CA THR A 102 -8.11 -8.82 -6.31
C THR A 102 -8.10 -10.34 -6.34
N GLY A 103 -7.81 -10.99 -5.21
CA GLY A 103 -7.70 -12.45 -5.10
C GLY A 103 -8.91 -13.27 -5.55
N GLY A 104 -10.09 -12.66 -5.61
CA GLY A 104 -11.33 -13.39 -5.99
C GLY A 104 -11.74 -14.49 -5.00
N THR A 105 -11.38 -14.36 -3.74
CA THR A 105 -11.66 -15.37 -2.69
C THR A 105 -13.15 -15.58 -2.43
N THR A 106 -13.96 -14.57 -2.73
CA THR A 106 -15.42 -14.53 -2.48
C THR A 106 -16.26 -14.47 -3.74
N GLY A 107 -15.73 -14.88 -4.91
CA GLY A 107 -16.47 -14.89 -6.17
C GLY A 107 -15.71 -14.24 -7.32
N ILE A 108 -16.41 -13.50 -8.19
CA ILE A 108 -15.79 -12.74 -9.30
C ILE A 108 -14.80 -11.73 -8.71
N PRO A 109 -13.53 -11.71 -9.16
CA PRO A 109 -12.56 -10.74 -8.68
C PRO A 109 -13.05 -9.30 -8.89
N LYS A 110 -12.69 -8.41 -7.96
CA LYS A 110 -12.83 -6.97 -8.16
C LYS A 110 -11.74 -6.53 -9.11
N SER A 111 -12.11 -5.77 -10.14
CA SER A 111 -11.20 -5.34 -11.20
C SER A 111 -11.09 -3.82 -11.19
N ARG A 112 -9.87 -3.31 -10.98
CA ARG A 112 -9.56 -1.89 -11.15
C ARG A 112 -8.85 -1.69 -12.48
N MET A 113 -9.31 -0.73 -13.27
CA MET A 113 -8.54 -0.24 -14.40
C MET A 113 -7.47 0.74 -13.92
N VAL A 114 -6.34 0.75 -14.56
CA VAL A 114 -5.22 1.66 -14.28
C VAL A 114 -4.50 2.00 -15.58
N ILE A 115 -4.01 3.22 -15.70
CA ILE A 115 -3.25 3.70 -16.86
C ILE A 115 -1.80 3.90 -16.45
N GLU A 116 -1.51 4.92 -15.64
CA GLU A 116 -0.18 5.32 -15.19
C GLU A 116 -0.05 5.41 -13.66
N ASP A 117 -1.17 5.39 -12.91
CA ASP A 117 -1.16 5.57 -11.45
C ASP A 117 -0.20 4.62 -10.74
N HIS A 118 -0.12 3.35 -11.22
CA HIS A 118 0.79 2.37 -10.63
C HIS A 118 2.27 2.69 -10.87
N TRP A 119 2.60 3.48 -11.88
CA TRP A 119 3.94 3.99 -12.11
C TRP A 119 4.19 5.22 -11.25
N LYS A 120 3.31 6.21 -11.32
CA LYS A 120 3.44 7.47 -10.56
C LYS A 120 3.56 7.25 -9.05
N ASP A 121 2.78 6.32 -8.49
CA ASP A 121 2.86 5.99 -7.06
C ASP A 121 4.24 5.43 -6.69
N TYR A 122 4.86 4.62 -7.55
CA TYR A 122 6.17 4.04 -7.29
C TYR A 122 7.33 4.95 -7.68
N GLU A 123 7.13 5.91 -8.58
CA GLU A 123 8.07 7.02 -8.79
C GLU A 123 8.13 7.92 -7.56
N LEU A 124 6.99 8.31 -6.99
CA LEU A 124 6.94 9.05 -5.73
C LEU A 124 7.56 8.25 -4.57
N PHE A 125 7.31 6.96 -4.50
CA PHE A 125 7.95 6.08 -3.51
C PHE A 125 9.46 6.02 -3.73
N SER A 126 9.95 5.97 -4.97
CA SER A 126 11.39 6.00 -5.29
C SER A 126 12.09 7.21 -4.68
N ASP A 127 11.42 8.38 -4.62
CA ASP A 127 11.99 9.59 -4.06
C ASP A 127 12.18 9.52 -2.53
N THR A 128 11.51 8.60 -1.86
CA THR A 128 11.66 8.35 -0.42
C THR A 128 12.71 7.30 -0.09
N LEU A 129 13.21 6.56 -1.08
CA LEU A 129 14.17 5.48 -0.88
C LEU A 129 15.61 6.02 -0.81
N PRO A 130 16.35 5.79 0.30
CA PRO A 130 17.74 6.21 0.40
C PRO A 130 18.61 5.50 -0.65
N ASP A 131 19.36 6.26 -1.45
CA ASP A 131 20.25 5.71 -2.50
C ASP A 131 21.36 4.81 -1.95
N GLU A 132 21.71 4.95 -0.68
CA GLU A 132 22.66 4.09 0.03
C GLU A 132 22.19 2.62 0.07
N TYR A 133 20.91 2.40 0.39
CA TYR A 133 20.32 1.07 0.52
C TYR A 133 19.58 0.61 -0.74
N PHE A 134 19.14 1.55 -1.55
CA PHE A 134 18.52 1.30 -2.84
C PHE A 134 19.29 2.00 -3.97
N PRO A 135 20.50 1.52 -4.31
CA PRO A 135 21.34 2.20 -5.28
C PRO A 135 20.68 2.34 -6.65
N LYS A 136 20.89 3.47 -7.31
CA LYS A 136 20.49 3.64 -8.71
C LYS A 136 21.26 2.68 -9.60
N GLY A 137 20.57 2.06 -10.55
CA GLY A 137 21.14 1.02 -11.41
C GLY A 137 21.22 -0.38 -10.78
N ALA A 138 20.86 -0.54 -9.50
CA ALA A 138 20.82 -1.83 -8.83
C ALA A 138 19.78 -2.76 -9.42
N ASN A 139 20.07 -4.07 -9.44
CA ASN A 139 19.11 -5.09 -9.82
C ASN A 139 18.21 -5.46 -8.65
N TRP A 140 16.97 -5.80 -8.96
CA TRP A 140 15.90 -6.05 -8.03
C TRP A 140 15.35 -7.46 -8.13
N LEU A 141 14.87 -8.00 -7.03
CA LEU A 141 14.04 -9.20 -6.98
C LEU A 141 12.64 -8.85 -6.49
N MET A 142 11.63 -9.23 -7.26
CA MET A 142 10.23 -9.19 -6.85
C MET A 142 9.82 -10.57 -6.32
N LEU A 143 9.87 -10.75 -5.00
CA LEU A 143 9.44 -11.95 -4.28
C LEU A 143 8.02 -11.74 -3.75
N GLY A 144 7.04 -11.94 -4.62
CA GLY A 144 5.64 -11.69 -4.30
C GLY A 144 4.68 -12.13 -5.39
N PRO A 145 3.39 -11.85 -5.22
CA PRO A 145 2.35 -12.28 -6.15
C PRO A 145 2.60 -11.79 -7.58
N SER A 146 2.63 -12.72 -8.53
CA SER A 146 2.64 -12.46 -9.97
C SER A 146 1.21 -12.44 -10.56
N GLY A 147 1.06 -12.42 -11.87
CA GLY A 147 -0.23 -12.44 -12.57
C GLY A 147 -0.89 -11.07 -12.68
N PRO A 148 -2.24 -10.99 -12.74
CA PRO A 148 -2.98 -9.75 -12.97
C PRO A 148 -3.01 -8.86 -11.71
N ARG A 149 -1.86 -8.69 -11.06
CA ARG A 149 -1.67 -7.91 -9.85
C ARG A 149 -0.88 -6.64 -10.14
N ARG A 150 -1.34 -5.53 -9.55
CA ARG A 150 -0.67 -4.24 -9.65
C ARG A 150 0.80 -4.31 -9.20
N LEU A 151 1.04 -5.04 -8.12
CA LEU A 151 2.32 -5.06 -7.42
C LEU A 151 3.49 -5.45 -8.34
N ARG A 152 3.37 -6.53 -9.13
CA ARG A 152 4.43 -6.96 -10.03
C ARG A 152 4.85 -5.85 -11.00
N LEU A 153 3.89 -5.27 -11.73
CA LEU A 153 4.21 -4.23 -12.72
C LEU A 153 4.75 -2.96 -12.07
N ALA A 154 4.28 -2.63 -10.87
CA ALA A 154 4.75 -1.47 -10.13
C ALA A 154 6.18 -1.64 -9.61
N VAL A 155 6.55 -2.83 -9.09
CA VAL A 155 7.92 -3.13 -8.65
C VAL A 155 8.89 -3.19 -9.84
N GLU A 156 8.46 -3.79 -10.95
CA GLU A 156 9.24 -3.82 -12.18
C GLU A 156 9.50 -2.40 -12.71
N HIS A 157 8.46 -1.55 -12.69
CA HIS A 157 8.62 -0.13 -13.05
C HIS A 157 9.54 0.63 -12.09
N LEU A 158 9.43 0.41 -10.78
CA LEU A 158 10.32 1.02 -9.78
C LEU A 158 11.78 0.70 -10.08
N ALA A 159 12.10 -0.57 -10.32
CA ALA A 159 13.46 -1.00 -10.66
C ALA A 159 13.96 -0.30 -11.92
N GLN A 160 13.15 -0.27 -12.98
CA GLN A 160 13.48 0.38 -14.25
C GLN A 160 13.62 1.90 -14.11
N HIS A 161 12.73 2.55 -13.36
CA HIS A 161 12.79 3.99 -13.07
C HIS A 161 14.09 4.37 -12.34
N ARG A 162 14.59 3.48 -11.47
CA ARG A 162 15.87 3.66 -10.80
C ARG A 162 17.07 3.18 -11.65
N GLY A 163 16.85 2.78 -12.91
CA GLY A 163 17.89 2.39 -13.86
C GLY A 163 18.38 0.94 -13.74
N GLY A 164 17.67 0.10 -12.96
CA GLY A 164 18.00 -1.30 -12.74
C GLY A 164 17.13 -2.27 -13.53
N ILE A 165 17.31 -3.55 -13.24
CA ILE A 165 16.57 -4.68 -13.83
C ILE A 165 15.80 -5.38 -12.71
N CYS A 166 14.56 -5.80 -12.97
CA CYS A 166 13.76 -6.56 -12.01
C CYS A 166 13.65 -8.02 -12.42
N PHE A 167 14.11 -8.91 -11.55
CA PHE A 167 13.84 -10.33 -11.63
C PHE A 167 12.54 -10.62 -10.88
N CYS A 168 11.68 -11.47 -11.43
CA CYS A 168 10.40 -11.83 -10.80
C CYS A 168 10.32 -13.34 -10.64
N ILE A 169 9.68 -13.79 -9.58
CA ILE A 169 9.28 -15.19 -9.39
C ILE A 169 7.86 -15.42 -9.88
N ASP A 170 7.46 -16.66 -10.06
CA ASP A 170 6.09 -17.05 -10.34
C ASP A 170 5.39 -17.49 -9.06
N LEU A 171 4.46 -16.64 -8.58
CA LEU A 171 3.59 -16.95 -7.46
C LEU A 171 2.13 -16.63 -7.81
N ASP A 172 1.28 -17.66 -7.82
CA ASP A 172 -0.16 -17.52 -8.02
C ASP A 172 -0.93 -17.60 -6.68
N PRO A 173 -1.37 -16.46 -6.12
CA PRO A 173 -2.13 -16.45 -4.88
C PRO A 173 -3.48 -17.15 -4.97
N ARG A 174 -4.07 -17.23 -6.16
CA ARG A 174 -5.35 -17.95 -6.37
C ARG A 174 -5.16 -19.45 -6.20
N TRP A 175 -4.00 -19.96 -6.63
CA TRP A 175 -3.65 -21.36 -6.42
C TRP A 175 -3.44 -21.65 -4.93
N VAL A 176 -2.71 -20.78 -4.22
CA VAL A 176 -2.54 -20.86 -2.77
C VAL A 176 -3.88 -20.95 -2.05
N VAL A 177 -4.79 -20.01 -2.31
CA VAL A 177 -6.15 -20.02 -1.72
C VAL A 177 -6.91 -21.32 -2.05
N LYS A 178 -6.75 -21.85 -3.26
CA LYS A 178 -7.38 -23.09 -3.68
C LYS A 178 -6.84 -24.29 -2.92
N LEU A 179 -5.53 -24.36 -2.70
CA LEU A 179 -4.89 -25.43 -1.91
C LEU A 179 -5.40 -25.41 -0.47
N ILE A 180 -5.44 -24.23 0.16
CA ILE A 180 -5.96 -24.07 1.52
C ILE A 180 -7.42 -24.52 1.63
N LYS A 181 -8.28 -24.04 0.72
CA LYS A 181 -9.71 -24.41 0.72
C LYS A 181 -9.94 -25.91 0.52
N LYS A 182 -8.99 -26.60 -0.09
CA LYS A 182 -9.03 -28.07 -0.27
C LYS A 182 -8.36 -28.84 0.87
N GLY A 183 -7.71 -28.16 1.81
CA GLY A 183 -6.93 -28.79 2.89
C GLY A 183 -5.67 -29.50 2.38
N TRP A 184 -5.15 -29.15 1.20
CA TRP A 184 -3.96 -29.75 0.60
C TRP A 184 -2.69 -29.08 1.10
N MET A 185 -2.41 -29.24 2.39
CA MET A 185 -1.34 -28.51 3.05
C MET A 185 0.06 -28.96 2.58
N ASP A 186 0.27 -30.24 2.31
CA ASP A 186 1.56 -30.73 1.78
C ASP A 186 1.89 -30.09 0.41
N HIS A 187 0.89 -29.97 -0.46
CA HIS A 187 1.08 -29.29 -1.76
C HIS A 187 1.29 -27.79 -1.60
N LEU A 188 0.72 -27.17 -0.57
CA LEU A 188 0.95 -25.77 -0.25
C LEU A 188 2.40 -25.55 0.17
N GLU A 189 2.95 -26.39 1.03
CA GLU A 189 4.35 -26.29 1.45
C GLU A 189 5.31 -26.56 0.28
N GLU A 190 5.02 -27.55 -0.56
CA GLU A 190 5.79 -27.83 -1.77
C GLU A 190 5.79 -26.62 -2.73
N TYR A 191 4.62 -26.00 -2.93
CA TYR A 191 4.50 -24.82 -3.78
C TYR A 191 5.23 -23.61 -3.21
N LYS A 192 5.13 -23.38 -1.89
CA LYS A 192 5.87 -22.33 -1.19
C LYS A 192 7.38 -22.54 -1.37
N LYS A 193 7.87 -23.78 -1.15
CA LYS A 193 9.28 -24.11 -1.37
C LYS A 193 9.72 -23.82 -2.80
N HIS A 194 8.91 -24.21 -3.79
CA HIS A 194 9.20 -23.91 -5.20
C HIS A 194 9.33 -22.40 -5.46
N CYS A 195 8.48 -21.56 -4.86
CA CYS A 195 8.60 -20.10 -4.99
C CYS A 195 9.90 -19.56 -4.36
N ILE A 196 10.28 -20.09 -3.20
CA ILE A 196 11.54 -19.71 -2.53
C ILE A 196 12.76 -20.20 -3.31
N ASP A 197 12.72 -21.43 -3.85
CA ASP A 197 13.82 -21.98 -4.68
C ASP A 197 14.08 -21.12 -5.93
N GLN A 198 13.05 -20.52 -6.55
CA GLN A 198 13.22 -19.56 -7.65
C GLN A 198 14.00 -18.32 -7.16
N ALA A 199 13.63 -17.76 -6.00
CA ALA A 199 14.30 -16.60 -5.43
C ALA A 199 15.77 -16.90 -5.09
N VAL A 200 16.02 -18.01 -4.40
CA VAL A 200 17.39 -18.45 -4.06
C VAL A 200 18.23 -18.66 -5.34
N THR A 201 17.65 -19.27 -6.37
CA THR A 201 18.35 -19.47 -7.65
C THR A 201 18.76 -18.13 -8.26
N ILE A 202 17.87 -17.13 -8.29
CA ILE A 202 18.17 -15.81 -8.82
C ILE A 202 19.28 -15.15 -8.00
N LEU A 203 19.18 -15.16 -6.67
CA LEU A 203 20.14 -14.51 -5.77
C LEU A 203 21.53 -15.14 -5.83
N THR A 204 21.63 -16.45 -6.08
CA THR A 204 22.91 -17.17 -6.11
C THR A 204 23.50 -17.34 -7.51
N ALA A 205 22.79 -16.88 -8.56
CA ALA A 205 23.24 -17.01 -9.95
C ALA A 205 24.24 -15.93 -10.40
N GLY A 206 24.66 -15.01 -9.53
CA GLY A 206 25.62 -13.96 -9.86
C GLY A 206 25.03 -12.76 -10.60
N HIS A 207 23.73 -12.51 -10.46
CA HIS A 207 23.03 -11.39 -11.09
C HIS A 207 23.19 -10.04 -10.37
N ASP A 208 23.99 -9.98 -9.30
CA ASP A 208 24.21 -8.76 -8.50
C ASP A 208 22.86 -8.07 -8.09
N VAL A 209 21.97 -8.85 -7.50
CA VAL A 209 20.69 -8.35 -6.98
C VAL A 209 20.95 -7.68 -5.64
N GLN A 210 20.65 -6.38 -5.53
CA GLN A 210 20.91 -5.58 -4.34
C GLN A 210 19.65 -5.08 -3.65
N CYS A 211 18.52 -5.09 -4.33
CA CYS A 211 17.24 -4.61 -3.79
C CYS A 211 16.15 -5.66 -3.99
N MET A 212 15.14 -5.64 -3.13
CA MET A 212 14.01 -6.53 -3.33
C MET A 212 12.70 -6.02 -2.74
N PHE A 213 11.60 -6.55 -3.28
CA PHE A 213 10.30 -6.60 -2.62
C PHE A 213 10.08 -8.00 -2.08
N ALA A 214 9.57 -8.10 -0.84
CA ALA A 214 9.04 -9.36 -0.31
C ALA A 214 7.85 -9.09 0.64
N THR A 215 6.92 -10.03 0.74
CA THR A 215 5.98 -10.04 1.86
C THR A 215 6.69 -10.56 3.12
N PRO A 216 6.23 -10.21 4.33
CA PRO A 216 6.89 -10.67 5.57
C PRO A 216 7.12 -12.18 5.63
N LYS A 217 6.11 -12.99 5.32
CA LYS A 217 6.22 -14.45 5.36
C LYS A 217 7.16 -15.05 4.31
N LEU A 218 7.19 -14.46 3.11
CA LEU A 218 8.13 -14.90 2.08
C LEU A 218 9.57 -14.48 2.42
N LEU A 219 9.73 -13.33 3.10
CA LEU A 219 11.02 -12.88 3.57
C LEU A 219 11.59 -13.81 4.64
N GLU A 220 10.78 -14.21 5.64
CA GLU A 220 11.16 -15.24 6.62
C GLU A 220 11.59 -16.53 5.93
N SER A 221 10.74 -17.06 5.04
CA SER A 221 11.03 -18.32 4.35
C SER A 221 12.25 -18.26 3.45
N LEU A 222 12.55 -17.09 2.88
CA LEU A 222 13.79 -16.87 2.13
C LEU A 222 15.00 -16.82 3.07
N GLY A 223 14.88 -16.16 4.22
CA GLY A 223 15.92 -16.14 5.26
C GLY A 223 16.29 -17.54 5.72
N ASP A 224 15.29 -18.34 6.10
CA ASP A 224 15.47 -19.74 6.50
C ASP A 224 16.19 -20.56 5.41
N ALA A 225 15.77 -20.42 4.15
CA ALA A 225 16.37 -21.14 3.02
C ALA A 225 17.82 -20.71 2.70
N LEU A 226 18.17 -19.46 2.96
CA LEU A 226 19.55 -18.97 2.83
C LEU A 226 20.42 -19.46 3.99
N GLU A 227 19.88 -19.44 5.23
CA GLU A 227 20.57 -19.96 6.42
C GLU A 227 20.89 -21.46 6.27
N GLU A 228 19.97 -22.28 5.76
CA GLU A 228 20.20 -23.69 5.45
C GLU A 228 21.37 -23.88 4.44
N LYS A 229 21.67 -22.88 3.63
CA LYS A 229 22.82 -22.88 2.69
C LYS A 229 24.08 -22.25 3.28
N GLY A 230 24.03 -21.82 4.55
CA GLY A 230 25.15 -21.17 5.24
C GLY A 230 25.42 -19.74 4.78
N THR A 231 24.40 -19.03 4.33
CA THR A 231 24.50 -17.64 3.88
C THR A 231 23.31 -16.82 4.40
N SER A 232 23.32 -15.50 4.18
CA SER A 232 22.29 -14.57 4.65
C SER A 232 21.87 -13.60 3.53
N LEU A 233 20.83 -12.82 3.77
CA LEU A 233 20.37 -11.77 2.84
C LEU A 233 21.49 -10.77 2.53
N ALA A 234 22.23 -10.33 3.56
CA ALA A 234 23.34 -9.40 3.39
C ALA A 234 24.50 -10.03 2.59
N GLU A 235 24.83 -11.28 2.86
CA GLU A 235 25.94 -11.98 2.19
C GLU A 235 25.64 -12.30 0.72
N VAL A 236 24.38 -12.52 0.34
CA VAL A 236 24.00 -12.66 -1.09
C VAL A 236 23.91 -11.31 -1.80
N GLY A 237 24.17 -10.17 -1.10
CA GLY A 237 24.31 -8.85 -1.68
C GLY A 237 23.08 -7.93 -1.52
N ILE A 238 22.04 -8.35 -0.83
CA ILE A 238 20.86 -7.49 -0.59
C ILE A 238 21.22 -6.35 0.35
N LYS A 239 20.91 -5.11 -0.05
CA LYS A 239 21.11 -3.89 0.72
C LYS A 239 19.80 -3.29 1.22
N GLY A 240 18.75 -3.34 0.38
CA GLY A 240 17.47 -2.72 0.69
C GLY A 240 16.28 -3.59 0.32
N ILE A 241 15.31 -3.64 1.22
CA ILE A 241 14.04 -4.36 1.07
C ILE A 241 12.92 -3.37 1.31
N PHE A 242 11.92 -3.32 0.42
CA PHE A 242 10.64 -2.82 0.83
C PHE A 242 9.65 -3.98 0.96
N SER A 243 8.76 -3.89 1.95
CA SER A 243 7.89 -4.99 2.33
C SER A 243 6.46 -4.50 2.56
N GLY A 244 5.48 -5.35 2.25
CA GLY A 244 4.07 -5.00 2.42
C GLY A 244 3.16 -6.19 2.13
N GLY A 245 1.86 -5.95 2.23
CA GLY A 245 0.83 -6.93 1.87
C GLY A 245 0.29 -7.77 3.02
N THR A 246 0.86 -7.64 4.22
CA THR A 246 0.33 -8.22 5.45
C THR A 246 0.55 -7.26 6.62
N GLU A 247 -0.07 -7.56 7.77
CA GLU A 247 0.15 -6.84 9.02
C GLU A 247 1.60 -6.93 9.48
N PHE A 248 2.13 -5.83 10.00
CA PHE A 248 3.41 -5.75 10.69
C PHE A 248 3.16 -5.51 12.17
N THR A 249 3.39 -6.53 13.00
CA THR A 249 3.38 -6.33 14.44
C THR A 249 4.73 -5.78 14.93
N PRO A 250 4.77 -4.98 16.01
CA PRO A 250 6.06 -4.53 16.58
C PRO A 250 7.01 -5.68 16.91
N GLN A 251 6.49 -6.82 17.36
CA GLN A 251 7.27 -8.01 17.66
C GLN A 251 7.91 -8.61 16.41
N TRP A 252 7.13 -8.72 15.32
CA TRP A 252 7.67 -9.20 14.05
C TRP A 252 8.70 -8.23 13.47
N THR A 253 8.42 -6.93 13.53
CA THR A 253 9.34 -5.91 13.01
C THR A 253 10.66 -5.94 13.78
N ARG A 254 10.60 -6.10 15.10
CA ARG A 254 11.80 -6.26 15.93
C ARG A 254 12.60 -7.50 15.52
N PHE A 255 11.95 -8.66 15.42
CA PHE A 255 12.60 -9.91 14.97
C PHE A 255 13.23 -9.74 13.58
N ALA A 256 12.50 -9.12 12.65
CA ALA A 256 13.02 -8.89 11.31
C ALA A 256 14.29 -8.03 11.34
N VAL A 257 14.30 -6.91 12.07
CA VAL A 257 15.47 -6.03 12.13
C VAL A 257 16.64 -6.68 12.89
N GLU A 258 16.38 -7.23 14.09
CA GLU A 258 17.45 -7.70 14.97
C GLU A 258 18.06 -9.05 14.54
N GLU A 259 17.28 -9.92 13.90
CA GLU A 259 17.70 -11.28 13.56
C GLU A 259 17.72 -11.53 12.05
N LEU A 260 16.57 -11.43 11.37
CA LEU A 260 16.43 -11.81 9.95
C LEU A 260 17.26 -10.96 9.00
N LEU A 261 17.36 -9.66 9.26
CA LEU A 261 18.10 -8.68 8.44
C LEU A 261 19.54 -8.45 8.92
N GLY A 262 19.95 -9.10 10.00
CA GLY A 262 21.33 -9.04 10.49
C GLY A 262 21.65 -7.79 11.32
N GLY A 263 20.65 -7.16 11.93
CA GLY A 263 20.81 -5.97 12.78
C GLY A 263 20.47 -4.66 12.09
N PRO A 264 20.74 -3.52 12.77
CA PRO A 264 20.53 -2.20 12.20
C PRO A 264 21.36 -1.96 10.92
N PRO A 265 20.83 -1.23 9.93
CA PRO A 265 21.55 -0.98 8.67
C PRO A 265 22.91 -0.30 8.85
N GLU A 266 23.03 0.59 9.84
CA GLU A 266 24.29 1.27 10.20
C GLU A 266 25.35 0.33 10.79
N GLU A 267 24.96 -0.87 11.20
CA GLU A 267 25.84 -1.95 11.71
C GLU A 267 26.10 -3.03 10.63
N GLY A 268 25.61 -2.82 9.42
CA GLY A 268 25.78 -3.72 8.28
C GLY A 268 24.59 -4.63 8.00
N GLY A 269 23.48 -4.46 8.70
CA GLY A 269 22.22 -5.14 8.41
C GLY A 269 21.55 -4.63 7.12
N VAL A 270 20.57 -5.36 6.64
CA VAL A 270 19.77 -4.99 5.47
C VAL A 270 18.72 -3.95 5.84
N PHE A 271 18.65 -2.85 5.10
CA PHE A 271 17.64 -1.82 5.33
C PHE A 271 16.25 -2.33 4.90
N MET A 272 15.23 -2.09 5.74
CA MET A 272 13.84 -2.42 5.41
C MET A 272 12.94 -1.19 5.55
N THR A 273 12.10 -0.95 4.53
CA THR A 273 11.01 0.03 4.58
C THR A 273 9.67 -0.65 4.38
N PRO A 274 8.80 -0.65 5.40
CA PRO A 274 7.44 -1.16 5.28
C PRO A 274 6.56 -0.25 4.42
N THR A 275 5.56 -0.84 3.77
CA THR A 275 4.56 -0.11 2.98
C THR A 275 3.16 -0.62 3.31
N TYR A 276 2.18 0.28 3.28
CA TYR A 276 0.77 -0.05 3.44
C TYR A 276 -0.01 0.38 2.22
N GLY A 277 -0.90 -0.46 1.75
CA GLY A 277 -1.73 -0.10 0.62
C GLY A 277 -2.55 -1.25 0.06
N ASN A 278 -3.39 -0.89 -0.88
CA ASN A 278 -4.27 -1.82 -1.55
C ASN A 278 -4.50 -1.41 -3.02
N THR A 279 -5.35 -2.16 -3.71
CA THR A 279 -5.66 -1.91 -5.12
C THR A 279 -6.37 -0.56 -5.34
N LEU A 280 -7.08 0.00 -4.35
CA LEU A 280 -7.80 1.27 -4.47
C LEU A 280 -6.88 2.47 -4.24
N MET A 281 -6.20 2.51 -3.10
CA MET A 281 -5.38 3.65 -2.68
C MET A 281 -4.03 3.69 -3.39
N GLY A 282 -3.42 2.56 -3.61
CA GLY A 282 -2.03 2.49 -4.06
C GLY A 282 -1.07 2.17 -2.93
N LEU A 283 -0.13 3.05 -2.62
CA LEU A 283 0.97 2.82 -1.70
C LEU A 283 1.12 3.97 -0.71
N ALA A 284 1.08 3.71 0.59
CA ALA A 284 1.50 4.61 1.64
C ALA A 284 2.92 4.24 2.10
N CYS A 285 3.77 5.26 2.27
CA CYS A 285 5.13 5.12 2.75
C CYS A 285 5.16 5.11 4.28
N SER A 286 6.22 4.57 4.88
CA SER A 286 6.38 4.57 6.34
C SER A 286 7.42 5.59 6.81
N LYS A 287 7.33 5.96 8.09
CA LYS A 287 8.50 6.47 8.81
C LYS A 287 9.59 5.40 8.83
N PRO A 288 10.88 5.80 8.96
CA PRO A 288 11.94 4.85 9.26
C PRO A 288 11.62 4.03 10.51
N ILE A 289 11.93 2.74 10.47
CA ILE A 289 11.76 1.84 11.63
C ILE A 289 12.70 2.32 12.75
N SER A 290 12.18 2.38 13.97
CA SER A 290 12.96 2.84 15.14
C SER A 290 12.66 1.98 16.37
N ALA A 291 13.72 1.56 17.06
CA ALA A 291 13.62 0.92 18.37
C ALA A 291 13.06 1.89 19.44
N ALA A 292 13.30 3.21 19.27
CA ALA A 292 12.77 4.24 20.17
C ALA A 292 11.21 4.31 20.11
N ASP A 293 10.62 4.01 18.96
CA ASP A 293 9.16 3.91 18.77
C ASP A 293 8.61 2.50 19.09
N GLY A 294 9.43 1.64 19.72
CA GLY A 294 9.06 0.25 20.00
C GLY A 294 8.81 -0.59 18.76
N TYR A 295 9.45 -0.27 17.64
CA TYR A 295 9.26 -0.91 16.33
C TYR A 295 7.84 -0.77 15.75
N LYS A 296 7.06 0.18 16.25
CA LYS A 296 5.74 0.53 15.69
C LYS A 296 5.93 1.22 14.34
N ILE A 297 5.13 0.82 13.36
CA ILE A 297 5.20 1.39 12.02
C ILE A 297 4.07 2.40 11.83
N SER A 298 4.43 3.60 11.38
CA SER A 298 3.49 4.65 11.00
C SER A 298 3.55 4.87 9.49
N TYR A 299 2.39 4.89 8.84
CA TYR A 299 2.23 5.02 7.40
C TYR A 299 1.58 6.36 7.03
N TYR A 300 2.00 6.91 5.90
CA TYR A 300 1.52 8.17 5.36
C TYR A 300 1.16 7.99 3.89
N ALA A 301 -0.09 8.23 3.55
CA ALA A 301 -0.56 8.16 2.17
C ALA A 301 0.08 9.27 1.32
N PRO A 302 0.26 9.08 -0.01
CA PRO A 302 0.89 10.07 -0.89
C PRO A 302 -0.08 11.22 -1.22
N GLN A 303 -0.34 12.09 -0.23
CA GLN A 303 -1.17 13.28 -0.41
C GLN A 303 -0.54 14.22 -1.45
N PRO A 304 -1.31 14.84 -2.36
CA PRO A 304 -2.79 14.89 -2.40
C PRO A 304 -3.45 13.76 -3.22
N ARG A 305 -2.71 12.83 -3.83
CA ARG A 305 -3.24 11.77 -4.70
C ARG A 305 -4.03 10.70 -3.94
N ALA A 306 -3.64 10.43 -2.72
CA ALA A 306 -4.36 9.57 -1.80
C ALA A 306 -4.31 10.15 -0.39
N VAL A 307 -5.37 9.90 0.38
CA VAL A 307 -5.47 10.33 1.78
C VAL A 307 -5.94 9.16 2.61
N THR A 308 -5.38 9.02 3.80
CA THR A 308 -5.84 8.08 4.82
C THR A 308 -6.29 8.86 6.04
N GLU A 309 -7.48 8.57 6.54
CA GLU A 309 -8.02 9.09 7.79
C GLU A 309 -8.29 7.95 8.77
N VAL A 310 -8.14 8.22 10.06
CA VAL A 310 -8.62 7.32 11.11
C VAL A 310 -9.84 7.96 11.75
N VAL A 311 -10.98 7.29 11.61
CA VAL A 311 -12.31 7.82 11.97
C VAL A 311 -12.97 7.00 13.07
N GLN A 312 -13.96 7.58 13.74
CA GLN A 312 -14.71 6.92 14.80
C GLN A 312 -15.42 5.66 14.28
N PHE A 313 -15.66 4.70 15.19
CA PHE A 313 -16.32 3.44 14.83
C PHE A 313 -17.81 3.60 14.50
N ASP A 314 -18.45 4.61 15.07
CA ASP A 314 -19.89 4.92 14.96
C ASP A 314 -20.19 6.15 14.09
N ASP A 315 -19.20 6.99 13.80
CA ASP A 315 -19.33 8.13 12.88
C ASP A 315 -18.10 8.26 11.96
N TYR A 316 -18.21 7.75 10.75
CA TYR A 316 -17.15 7.75 9.75
C TYR A 316 -16.82 9.12 9.14
N ASN A 317 -17.47 10.19 9.59
CA ASN A 317 -17.18 11.58 9.20
C ASN A 317 -16.39 12.33 10.27
N VAL A 318 -16.15 11.72 11.42
CA VAL A 318 -15.40 12.31 12.54
C VAL A 318 -14.10 11.57 12.74
N LYS A 319 -12.97 12.29 12.64
CA LYS A 319 -11.64 11.75 12.96
C LYS A 319 -11.51 11.50 14.47
N VAL A 320 -10.80 10.45 14.84
CA VAL A 320 -10.39 10.23 16.24
C VAL A 320 -9.26 11.20 16.63
N GLY A 321 -8.97 11.33 17.91
CA GLY A 321 -7.80 12.06 18.39
C GLY A 321 -6.49 11.39 17.98
N TYR A 322 -5.38 12.13 18.03
CA TYR A 322 -4.04 11.55 17.77
C TYR A 322 -3.71 10.50 18.85
N GLY A 323 -3.18 9.36 18.42
CA GLY A 323 -2.92 8.19 19.24
C GLY A 323 -4.16 7.35 19.58
N GLU A 324 -5.35 7.77 19.16
CA GLU A 324 -6.58 7.00 19.36
C GLU A 324 -6.82 6.04 18.20
N THR A 325 -7.36 4.87 18.51
CA THR A 325 -7.73 3.84 17.54
C THR A 325 -9.09 4.14 16.91
N GLY A 326 -9.20 3.94 15.61
CA GLY A 326 -10.44 4.04 14.85
C GLY A 326 -10.39 3.22 13.57
N ARG A 327 -11.42 3.35 12.75
CA ARG A 327 -11.50 2.72 11.43
C ARG A 327 -10.64 3.48 10.41
N VAL A 328 -9.96 2.74 9.57
CA VAL A 328 -9.21 3.32 8.45
C VAL A 328 -10.16 3.67 7.32
N LYS A 329 -10.17 4.94 6.91
CA LYS A 329 -10.90 5.47 5.76
C LYS A 329 -9.91 6.01 4.76
N LEU A 330 -10.04 5.62 3.51
CA LEU A 330 -9.12 6.06 2.45
C LEU A 330 -9.86 6.81 1.34
N TYR A 331 -9.10 7.64 0.64
CA TYR A 331 -9.52 8.39 -0.54
C TYR A 331 -8.48 8.20 -1.65
N THR A 332 -8.95 8.14 -2.89
CA THR A 332 -8.09 8.16 -4.07
C THR A 332 -8.53 9.27 -4.99
N LEU A 333 -7.64 10.22 -5.19
CA LEU A 333 -7.93 11.47 -5.89
C LEU A 333 -6.96 11.62 -7.08
N THR A 334 -7.16 10.79 -8.10
CA THR A 334 -6.36 10.85 -9.32
C THR A 334 -7.27 11.09 -10.53
N ASP A 335 -6.70 11.55 -11.63
CA ASP A 335 -7.42 11.70 -12.91
C ASP A 335 -7.82 10.36 -13.54
N GLU A 336 -7.22 9.25 -13.09
CA GLU A 336 -7.59 7.91 -13.51
C GLU A 336 -8.71 7.30 -12.67
N PHE A 337 -8.67 7.54 -11.36
CA PHE A 337 -9.57 6.86 -10.43
C PHE A 337 -9.96 7.77 -9.27
N PHE A 338 -11.25 7.83 -8.98
CA PHE A 338 -11.82 8.67 -7.93
C PHE A 338 -12.56 7.83 -6.89
N VAL A 339 -12.12 7.94 -5.64
CA VAL A 339 -12.74 7.31 -4.47
C VAL A 339 -12.95 8.40 -3.43
N PRO A 340 -14.17 8.94 -3.29
CA PRO A 340 -14.47 10.05 -2.37
C PRO A 340 -14.61 9.64 -0.90
N GLY A 341 -14.22 8.43 -0.56
CA GLY A 341 -14.22 7.85 0.78
C GLY A 341 -14.58 6.38 0.74
N PHE A 342 -13.68 5.51 1.23
CA PHE A 342 -13.86 4.07 1.32
C PHE A 342 -13.46 3.59 2.72
N MET A 343 -14.33 2.81 3.36
CA MET A 343 -13.98 2.20 4.63
C MET A 343 -13.17 0.94 4.40
N GLU A 344 -11.88 1.01 4.78
CA GLU A 344 -11.01 -0.16 4.71
C GLU A 344 -11.43 -1.20 5.76
N ARG A 345 -10.97 -2.42 5.59
CA ARG A 345 -11.21 -3.53 6.52
C ARG A 345 -10.29 -3.51 7.73
N ASP A 346 -9.53 -2.44 7.86
CA ASP A 346 -8.54 -2.25 8.90
C ASP A 346 -8.99 -1.22 9.93
N GLU A 347 -8.45 -1.36 11.12
CA GLU A 347 -8.39 -0.35 12.18
C GLU A 347 -6.93 0.04 12.40
N GLY A 348 -6.71 1.21 12.99
CA GLY A 348 -5.38 1.71 13.30
C GLY A 348 -5.44 2.92 14.21
N GLU A 349 -4.30 3.44 14.61
CA GLU A 349 -4.16 4.63 15.45
C GLU A 349 -3.84 5.85 14.58
N ARG A 350 -4.50 6.99 14.84
CA ARG A 350 -4.22 8.23 14.11
C ARG A 350 -2.85 8.79 14.51
N GLU A 351 -1.98 8.99 13.54
CA GLU A 351 -0.65 9.55 13.71
C GLU A 351 -0.62 11.04 13.35
N GLN A 352 0.23 11.78 14.09
CA GLN A 352 0.47 13.20 13.82
C GLN A 352 1.27 13.40 12.53
N PRO A 353 1.10 14.55 11.85
CA PRO A 353 2.02 15.01 10.82
C PRO A 353 3.47 15.06 11.35
N PHE A 354 4.42 14.86 10.45
CA PHE A 354 5.82 15.08 10.76
C PHE A 354 6.57 15.69 9.55
N GLU A 355 7.82 16.04 9.72
CA GLU A 355 8.59 16.85 8.76
C GLU A 355 8.49 16.34 7.30
N THR A 356 8.68 15.03 7.08
CA THR A 356 8.64 14.44 5.73
C THR A 356 7.23 14.34 5.17
N TYR A 357 6.23 14.08 6.02
CA TYR A 357 4.82 13.93 5.65
C TYR A 357 3.97 14.86 6.52
N PRO A 358 3.78 16.12 6.08
CA PRO A 358 3.06 17.13 6.86
C PRO A 358 1.53 16.94 6.78
N TRP A 359 1.05 15.73 7.00
CA TRP A 359 -0.37 15.34 7.07
C TRP A 359 -0.56 14.14 7.99
N ASP A 360 -1.81 13.84 8.31
CA ASP A 360 -2.14 12.73 9.19
C ASP A 360 -1.65 11.38 8.62
N GLY A 361 -1.14 10.53 9.51
CA GLY A 361 -0.78 9.16 9.22
C GLY A 361 -1.64 8.16 9.97
N VAL A 362 -1.31 6.89 9.81
CA VAL A 362 -1.90 5.77 10.54
C VAL A 362 -0.82 4.80 10.99
N SER A 363 -0.91 4.32 12.23
CA SER A 363 -0.02 3.29 12.76
C SER A 363 -0.80 2.13 13.37
N GLY A 364 -0.09 1.06 13.73
CA GLY A 364 -0.72 -0.12 14.34
C GLY A 364 -1.84 -0.70 13.50
N VAL A 365 -1.70 -0.63 12.17
CA VAL A 365 -2.71 -1.08 11.20
C VAL A 365 -2.87 -2.59 11.32
N ARG A 366 -4.10 -3.01 11.56
CA ARG A 366 -4.47 -4.43 11.72
C ARG A 366 -5.90 -4.66 11.22
N PRO A 367 -6.28 -5.91 10.90
CA PRO A 367 -7.65 -6.21 10.54
C PRO A 367 -8.64 -5.76 11.61
N PHE A 368 -9.71 -5.08 11.19
CA PHE A 368 -10.76 -4.66 12.09
C PHE A 368 -11.39 -5.88 12.78
N HIS A 369 -11.44 -5.88 14.09
CA HIS A 369 -11.76 -7.04 14.91
C HIS A 369 -13.10 -7.71 14.57
N GLU A 370 -14.14 -6.93 14.19
CA GLU A 370 -15.44 -7.48 13.78
C GLU A 370 -15.36 -8.20 12.41
N LEU A 371 -14.41 -7.85 11.57
CA LEU A 371 -14.19 -8.42 10.24
C LEU A 371 -13.05 -9.43 10.19
N ALA A 372 -12.29 -9.58 11.26
CA ALA A 372 -11.08 -10.43 11.32
C ALA A 372 -11.36 -11.89 10.92
N SER A 373 -12.53 -12.43 11.30
CA SER A 373 -12.93 -13.79 10.94
C SER A 373 -13.25 -13.99 9.44
N ALA A 374 -13.56 -12.90 8.74
CA ALA A 374 -13.86 -12.91 7.31
C ALA A 374 -12.64 -12.53 6.44
N THR A 375 -11.55 -12.07 7.06
CA THR A 375 -10.36 -11.63 6.37
C THR A 375 -9.39 -12.81 6.23
N THR A 376 -9.09 -13.21 5.00
CA THR A 376 -7.99 -14.15 4.75
C THR A 376 -6.69 -13.37 4.94
N VAL A 377 -6.08 -13.47 6.12
CA VAL A 377 -4.76 -12.91 6.39
C VAL A 377 -3.79 -13.44 5.34
N GLY A 378 -2.89 -12.57 4.86
CA GLY A 378 -1.96 -12.89 3.79
C GLY A 378 -1.27 -14.24 3.98
N VAL A 379 -1.45 -15.13 3.02
CA VAL A 379 -1.07 -16.55 3.08
C VAL A 379 0.25 -16.79 2.35
N TYR A 380 0.87 -15.73 1.88
CA TYR A 380 2.12 -15.73 1.09
C TYR A 380 2.95 -14.51 1.41
#